data_080f4f101ac17e80abdefa34f6aae619
#
_entry.id   080f4f101ac17e80abdefa34f6aae619
#
_cell.length_a   1.000
_cell.length_b   1.000
_cell.length_c   1.000
_cell.angle_alpha   90.00
_cell.angle_beta   90.00
_cell.angle_gamma   90.00
#
_symmetry.space_group_name_H-M   'P 1'
#
loop_
_entity.id
_entity.type
_entity.pdbx_description
1 polymer ?
#
loop_
_entity_poly.entity_id
_entity_poly.type
_entity_poly.pdbx_seq_one_letter_code
_entity_poly.pdbx_strand_id
1 'polypeptide(L)'
;MKRKLAGVILSTLGSLLALPSYAATLQVYPVNVGFCAGETAQAIYVKNVGSAAIGAQVRVYAWHQQNNKDTLSDTEDLLVSPPMTKIPAARQQLIRVILPVPPSGDTERAYRLVVDELPGSNNMAEKDGVRFLLRYSIPVFVNCKDQQPDLNRVTFSIDRLAHPVMLKVRNNSTQHLKLSDITLHAGAQSAQMSKGLLGYVLPQSEKEWPLPKGMTNASSLSLNLNDNEKQQTITITP
;
A
#
# COMPACT_ATOMS: atom_id res chain seq x y z
N MET A 1 -26.52 72.41 20.55
CA MET A 1 -25.90 71.96 19.28
C MET A 1 -25.13 70.69 19.54
N LYS A 2 -25.62 69.52 19.13
CA LYS A 2 -25.01 68.19 19.36
C LYS A 2 -24.36 67.74 18.07
N ARG A 3 -23.02 67.69 17.98
CA ARG A 3 -22.27 67.13 16.88
C ARG A 3 -22.15 65.60 17.10
N LYS A 4 -22.75 64.85 16.22
CA LYS A 4 -22.58 63.38 16.18
C LYS A 4 -21.28 63.06 15.41
N LEU A 5 -20.29 62.44 16.07
CA LEU A 5 -19.16 61.82 15.42
C LEU A 5 -19.62 60.45 14.85
N ALA A 6 -19.61 60.32 13.55
CA ALA A 6 -19.78 59.05 12.87
C ALA A 6 -18.43 58.33 12.88
N GLY A 7 -18.33 57.24 13.64
CA GLY A 7 -17.18 56.35 13.62
C GLY A 7 -17.24 55.47 12.34
N VAL A 8 -16.27 55.65 11.45
CA VAL A 8 -16.05 54.75 10.31
C VAL A 8 -15.33 53.54 10.85
N ILE A 9 -16.05 52.43 10.95
CA ILE A 9 -15.46 51.12 11.20
C ILE A 9 -14.88 50.61 9.87
N LEU A 10 -13.57 50.71 9.71
CA LEU A 10 -12.83 50.17 8.59
C LEU A 10 -12.67 48.69 8.82
N SER A 11 -13.60 47.90 8.29
CA SER A 11 -13.51 46.44 8.22
C SER A 11 -12.39 46.06 7.27
N THR A 12 -11.21 45.78 7.81
CA THR A 12 -10.12 45.12 7.06
C THR A 12 -10.53 43.64 6.84
N LEU A 13 -11.11 43.41 5.68
CA LEU A 13 -11.36 42.07 5.15
C LEU A 13 -9.99 41.45 4.83
N GLY A 14 -9.44 40.72 5.77
CA GLY A 14 -8.23 39.94 5.59
C GLY A 14 -8.49 38.86 4.54
N SER A 15 -8.14 39.13 3.29
CA SER A 15 -8.08 38.10 2.27
C SER A 15 -7.09 37.05 2.71
N LEU A 16 -7.57 35.87 3.19
CA LEU A 16 -6.76 34.69 3.35
C LEU A 16 -6.23 34.35 1.94
N LEU A 17 -4.99 34.67 1.69
CA LEU A 17 -4.23 34.19 0.53
C LEU A 17 -4.10 32.69 0.71
N ALA A 18 -5.01 31.93 0.10
CA ALA A 18 -4.87 30.49 -0.06
C ALA A 18 -3.62 30.26 -0.92
N LEU A 19 -2.49 29.95 -0.28
CA LEU A 19 -1.30 29.53 -0.99
C LEU A 19 -1.65 28.25 -1.76
N PRO A 20 -1.32 28.15 -3.05
CA PRO A 20 -1.54 26.93 -3.80
C PRO A 20 -0.74 25.82 -3.14
N SER A 21 -1.43 24.88 -2.51
CA SER A 21 -0.83 23.63 -2.02
C SER A 21 -0.52 22.79 -3.26
N TYR A 22 0.76 22.62 -3.57
CA TYR A 22 1.18 21.66 -4.59
C TYR A 22 0.96 20.26 -4.06
N ALA A 23 -0.22 19.73 -4.31
CA ALA A 23 -0.53 18.32 -4.07
C ALA A 23 0.28 17.43 -5.03
N ALA A 24 0.50 16.19 -4.62
CA ALA A 24 1.11 15.17 -5.46
C ALA A 24 0.50 15.15 -6.87
N THR A 25 1.34 15.16 -7.89
CA THR A 25 0.91 15.30 -9.29
C THR A 25 0.55 13.96 -9.93
N LEU A 26 1.06 12.85 -9.41
CA LEU A 26 0.85 11.49 -9.92
C LEU A 26 -0.17 10.74 -9.07
N GLN A 27 -1.15 10.12 -9.73
CA GLN A 27 -2.10 9.18 -9.13
C GLN A 27 -2.07 7.86 -9.90
N VAL A 28 -2.18 6.73 -9.20
CA VAL A 28 -2.21 5.40 -9.81
C VAL A 28 -3.41 4.62 -9.27
N TYR A 29 -4.12 3.92 -10.14
CA TYR A 29 -5.24 3.05 -9.78
C TYR A 29 -5.41 1.91 -10.80
N PRO A 30 -5.90 0.74 -10.38
CA PRO A 30 -6.11 0.33 -8.99
C PRO A 30 -4.80 0.20 -8.21
N VAL A 31 -4.87 0.13 -6.88
CA VAL A 31 -3.71 -0.01 -5.98
C VAL A 31 -3.48 -1.47 -5.54
N ASN A 32 -4.19 -2.39 -6.17
CA ASN A 32 -4.06 -3.84 -6.05
C ASN A 32 -4.38 -4.46 -7.40
N VAL A 33 -3.59 -5.42 -7.86
CA VAL A 33 -3.75 -6.08 -9.16
C VAL A 33 -3.70 -7.60 -8.94
N GLY A 34 -4.69 -8.29 -9.46
CA GLY A 34 -4.78 -9.76 -9.40
C GLY A 34 -4.90 -10.37 -10.79
N PHE A 35 -4.25 -11.48 -11.02
CA PHE A 35 -4.44 -12.36 -12.17
C PHE A 35 -5.07 -13.65 -11.66
N CYS A 36 -6.39 -13.66 -11.62
CA CYS A 36 -7.18 -14.78 -11.13
C CYS A 36 -7.90 -15.47 -12.30
N ALA A 37 -8.29 -16.73 -12.12
CA ALA A 37 -9.16 -17.46 -13.07
C ALA A 37 -8.67 -17.44 -14.55
N GLY A 38 -7.36 -17.51 -14.79
CA GLY A 38 -6.79 -17.59 -16.15
C GLY A 38 -6.63 -16.25 -16.87
N GLU A 39 -6.77 -15.13 -16.16
CA GLU A 39 -6.48 -13.81 -16.70
C GLU A 39 -5.00 -13.69 -17.11
N THR A 40 -4.77 -13.10 -18.27
CA THR A 40 -3.41 -12.91 -18.84
C THR A 40 -3.03 -11.45 -19.01
N ALA A 41 -3.95 -10.51 -18.77
CA ALA A 41 -3.70 -9.08 -18.87
C ALA A 41 -4.54 -8.30 -17.87
N GLN A 42 -3.91 -7.32 -17.23
CA GLN A 42 -4.54 -6.37 -16.34
C GLN A 42 -4.19 -4.93 -16.75
N ALA A 43 -5.00 -3.98 -16.35
CA ALA A 43 -4.80 -2.57 -16.65
C ALA A 43 -4.63 -1.76 -15.38
N ILE A 44 -3.62 -0.90 -15.37
CA ILE A 44 -3.52 0.19 -14.39
C ILE A 44 -3.56 1.53 -15.13
N TYR A 45 -4.02 2.54 -14.44
CA TYR A 45 -4.07 3.90 -14.95
C TYR A 45 -3.16 4.79 -14.14
N VAL A 46 -2.29 5.49 -14.84
CA VAL A 46 -1.39 6.50 -14.27
C VAL A 46 -1.91 7.86 -14.70
N LYS A 47 -2.40 8.65 -13.75
CA LYS A 47 -3.04 9.94 -13.99
C LYS A 47 -2.15 11.08 -13.51
N ASN A 48 -1.99 12.07 -14.36
CA ASN A 48 -1.37 13.35 -14.01
C ASN A 48 -2.47 14.34 -13.59
N VAL A 49 -2.49 14.73 -12.33
CA VAL A 49 -3.43 15.74 -11.81
C VAL A 49 -2.80 17.11 -11.68
N GLY A 50 -1.54 17.26 -12.07
CA GLY A 50 -0.82 18.53 -12.09
C GLY A 50 -1.10 19.38 -13.33
N SER A 51 -0.52 20.58 -13.35
CA SER A 51 -0.65 21.56 -14.42
C SER A 51 0.42 21.44 -15.51
N ALA A 52 1.46 20.63 -15.31
CA ALA A 52 2.54 20.39 -16.27
C ALA A 52 2.60 18.91 -16.64
N ALA A 53 3.20 18.60 -17.80
CA ALA A 53 3.42 17.22 -18.19
C ALA A 53 4.47 16.56 -17.29
N ILE A 54 4.24 15.29 -16.92
CA ILE A 54 5.15 14.48 -16.10
C ILE A 54 5.63 13.26 -16.89
N GLY A 55 6.84 12.78 -16.57
CA GLY A 55 7.33 11.47 -16.98
C GLY A 55 6.96 10.42 -15.93
N ALA A 56 6.66 9.21 -16.37
CA ALA A 56 6.48 8.06 -15.49
C ALA A 56 7.24 6.87 -16.03
N GLN A 57 7.89 6.11 -15.13
CA GLN A 57 8.50 4.83 -15.42
C GLN A 57 7.78 3.74 -14.64
N VAL A 58 7.47 2.63 -15.30
CA VAL A 58 6.79 1.49 -14.69
C VAL A 58 7.68 0.26 -14.82
N ARG A 59 7.89 -0.42 -13.71
CA ARG A 59 8.70 -1.64 -13.61
C ARG A 59 7.98 -2.67 -12.76
N VAL A 60 8.25 -3.95 -13.00
CA VAL A 60 7.73 -5.04 -12.20
C VAL A 60 8.90 -5.83 -11.61
N TYR A 61 8.71 -6.30 -10.37
CA TYR A 61 9.68 -7.10 -9.64
C TYR A 61 9.00 -8.30 -9.01
N ALA A 62 9.66 -9.45 -9.00
CA ALA A 62 9.22 -10.56 -8.16
C ALA A 62 9.41 -10.18 -6.69
N TRP A 63 8.41 -10.49 -5.87
CA TRP A 63 8.40 -10.15 -4.45
C TRP A 63 8.46 -11.41 -3.60
N HIS A 64 9.48 -11.48 -2.76
CA HIS A 64 9.74 -12.59 -1.86
C HIS A 64 9.82 -12.11 -0.40
N GLN A 65 9.53 -13.03 0.51
CA GLN A 65 9.68 -12.81 1.95
C GLN A 65 10.57 -13.89 2.54
N GLN A 66 11.66 -13.49 3.18
CA GLN A 66 12.57 -14.39 3.87
C GLN A 66 13.20 -13.68 5.06
N ASN A 67 13.35 -14.39 6.20
CA ASN A 67 13.95 -13.83 7.41
C ASN A 67 13.33 -12.49 7.84
N ASN A 68 12.02 -12.41 7.85
CA ASN A 68 11.24 -11.21 8.16
C ASN A 68 11.47 -10.01 7.22
N LYS A 69 12.15 -10.20 6.10
CA LYS A 69 12.45 -9.13 5.12
C LYS A 69 11.69 -9.36 3.82
N ASP A 70 11.24 -8.25 3.24
CA ASP A 70 10.74 -8.22 1.87
C ASP A 70 11.92 -7.97 0.92
N THR A 71 12.04 -8.77 -0.12
CA THR A 71 13.05 -8.64 -1.16
C THR A 71 12.39 -8.55 -2.52
N LEU A 72 12.94 -7.70 -3.39
CA LEU A 72 12.52 -7.55 -4.77
C LEU A 72 13.66 -7.98 -5.68
N SER A 73 13.34 -8.78 -6.69
CA SER A 73 14.28 -9.21 -7.73
C SER A 73 13.70 -8.94 -9.11
N ASP A 74 14.55 -8.75 -10.09
CA ASP A 74 14.14 -8.63 -11.48
C ASP A 74 13.38 -9.89 -11.90
N THR A 75 12.40 -9.72 -12.80
CA THR A 75 11.57 -10.80 -13.30
C THR A 75 11.15 -10.55 -14.74
N GLU A 76 10.95 -11.63 -15.49
CA GLU A 76 10.37 -11.66 -16.82
C GLU A 76 8.97 -12.32 -16.82
N ASP A 77 8.49 -12.75 -15.66
CA ASP A 77 7.17 -13.40 -15.53
C ASP A 77 6.02 -12.45 -15.88
N LEU A 78 6.19 -11.16 -15.66
CA LEU A 78 5.22 -10.12 -15.99
C LEU A 78 5.88 -9.04 -16.84
N LEU A 79 5.16 -8.59 -17.86
CA LEU A 79 5.57 -7.50 -18.75
C LEU A 79 4.68 -6.28 -18.52
N VAL A 80 5.24 -5.08 -18.68
CA VAL A 80 4.51 -3.82 -18.62
C VAL A 80 4.62 -3.05 -19.92
N SER A 81 3.53 -2.45 -20.40
CA SER A 81 3.52 -1.69 -21.64
C SER A 81 2.57 -0.49 -21.57
N PRO A 82 3.06 0.73 -21.86
CA PRO A 82 4.46 1.10 -22.07
C PRO A 82 5.25 1.17 -20.75
N PRO A 83 6.56 0.81 -20.73
CA PRO A 83 7.39 0.89 -19.51
C PRO A 83 7.79 2.32 -19.14
N MET A 84 7.75 3.24 -20.10
CA MET A 84 7.98 4.67 -19.90
C MET A 84 6.96 5.47 -20.69
N THR A 85 6.51 6.56 -20.12
CA THR A 85 5.53 7.43 -20.78
C THR A 85 5.64 8.88 -20.29
N LYS A 86 5.23 9.82 -21.15
CA LYS A 86 5.03 11.23 -20.79
C LYS A 86 3.54 11.50 -20.78
N ILE A 87 3.02 11.94 -19.64
CA ILE A 87 1.58 12.13 -19.41
C ILE A 87 1.32 13.65 -19.37
N PRO A 88 0.58 14.21 -20.33
CA PRO A 88 0.21 15.63 -20.32
C PRO A 88 -0.59 16.01 -19.06
N ALA A 89 -0.64 17.29 -18.75
CA ALA A 89 -1.45 17.83 -17.65
C ALA A 89 -2.91 17.37 -17.75
N ALA A 90 -3.50 17.00 -16.62
CA ALA A 90 -4.89 16.53 -16.48
C ALA A 90 -5.26 15.31 -17.37
N ARG A 91 -4.27 14.55 -17.84
CA ARG A 91 -4.46 13.32 -18.64
C ARG A 91 -4.07 12.09 -17.85
N GLN A 92 -4.51 10.93 -18.35
CA GLN A 92 -4.13 9.62 -17.85
C GLN A 92 -3.56 8.75 -18.96
N GLN A 93 -2.70 7.81 -18.57
CA GLN A 93 -2.11 6.78 -19.41
C GLN A 93 -2.53 5.42 -18.88
N LEU A 94 -3.03 4.56 -19.75
CA LEU A 94 -3.23 3.15 -19.47
C LEU A 94 -1.90 2.41 -19.62
N ILE A 95 -1.53 1.65 -18.61
CA ILE A 95 -0.40 0.70 -18.62
C ILE A 95 -0.99 -0.71 -18.57
N ARG A 96 -0.61 -1.55 -19.51
CA ARG A 96 -0.96 -2.98 -19.47
C ARG A 96 0.09 -3.73 -18.65
N VAL A 97 -0.38 -4.55 -17.75
CA VAL A 97 0.43 -5.59 -17.08
C VAL A 97 0.02 -6.90 -17.71
N ILE A 98 0.99 -7.61 -18.29
CA ILE A 98 0.75 -8.80 -19.12
C ILE A 98 1.45 -9.99 -18.47
N LEU A 99 0.74 -11.10 -18.36
CA LEU A 99 1.24 -12.40 -17.93
C LEU A 99 1.42 -13.29 -19.19
N PRO A 100 2.62 -13.37 -19.76
CA PRO A 100 2.84 -14.11 -21.01
C PRO A 100 2.58 -15.60 -20.89
N VAL A 101 2.97 -16.17 -19.75
CA VAL A 101 2.83 -17.59 -19.44
C VAL A 101 2.21 -17.76 -18.07
N PRO A 102 1.00 -18.32 -17.95
CA PRO A 102 0.42 -18.64 -16.67
C PRO A 102 1.32 -19.59 -15.88
N PRO A 103 1.52 -19.36 -14.56
CA PRO A 103 2.32 -20.25 -13.74
C PRO A 103 1.66 -21.61 -13.59
N SER A 104 2.47 -22.66 -13.50
CA SER A 104 2.01 -23.97 -13.12
C SER A 104 1.80 -24.08 -11.61
N GLY A 105 0.84 -24.93 -11.19
CA GLY A 105 0.55 -25.20 -9.79
C GLY A 105 -0.49 -24.25 -9.17
N ASP A 106 -0.77 -24.46 -7.89
CA ASP A 106 -1.87 -23.80 -7.17
C ASP A 106 -1.41 -22.66 -6.24
N THR A 107 -0.10 -22.46 -6.11
CA THR A 107 0.44 -21.43 -5.22
C THR A 107 0.48 -20.09 -5.91
N GLU A 108 -0.05 -19.10 -5.26
CA GLU A 108 -0.01 -17.70 -5.69
C GLU A 108 1.44 -17.20 -5.73
N ARG A 109 1.78 -16.42 -6.75
CA ARG A 109 3.05 -15.69 -6.87
C ARG A 109 2.82 -14.20 -6.65
N ALA A 110 3.74 -13.58 -5.95
CA ALA A 110 3.65 -12.17 -5.60
C ALA A 110 4.69 -11.33 -6.36
N TYR A 111 4.27 -10.14 -6.78
CA TYR A 111 5.11 -9.16 -7.46
C TYR A 111 4.84 -7.76 -6.93
N ARG A 112 5.74 -6.84 -7.23
CA ARG A 112 5.57 -5.41 -7.01
C ARG A 112 5.66 -4.66 -8.33
N LEU A 113 4.58 -3.98 -8.67
CA LEU A 113 4.56 -3.02 -9.75
C LEU A 113 4.96 -1.65 -9.20
N VAL A 114 6.10 -1.16 -9.64
CA VAL A 114 6.65 0.13 -9.19
C VAL A 114 6.42 1.17 -10.27
N VAL A 115 5.75 2.25 -9.90
CA VAL A 115 5.53 3.43 -10.75
C VAL A 115 6.30 4.59 -10.17
N ASP A 116 7.33 5.03 -10.88
CA ASP A 116 8.17 6.17 -10.50
C ASP A 116 7.79 7.41 -11.32
N GLU A 117 7.57 8.51 -10.64
CA GLU A 117 7.55 9.83 -11.28
C GLU A 117 8.98 10.24 -11.65
N LEU A 118 9.18 10.62 -12.91
CA LEU A 118 10.48 11.04 -13.39
C LEU A 118 10.66 12.56 -13.24
N PRO A 119 11.90 13.03 -12.96
CA PRO A 119 12.19 14.45 -12.98
C PRO A 119 11.80 15.08 -14.31
N GLY A 120 11.13 16.22 -14.29
CA GLY A 120 10.83 16.95 -15.52
C GLY A 120 12.12 17.47 -16.18
N SER A 121 12.11 17.51 -17.51
CA SER A 121 13.24 18.01 -18.33
C SER A 121 13.45 19.52 -18.27
N ASN A 122 12.58 20.25 -17.59
CA ASN A 122 12.71 21.68 -17.47
C ASN A 122 13.78 22.01 -16.43
N ASN A 123 15.03 22.17 -16.91
CA ASN A 123 16.17 22.78 -16.21
C ASN A 123 15.93 24.30 -15.99
N MET A 124 14.74 24.73 -15.66
CA MET A 124 14.60 26.04 -15.06
C MET A 124 15.27 25.91 -13.69
N ALA A 125 16.35 26.66 -13.51
CA ALA A 125 16.93 26.97 -12.20
C ALA A 125 15.76 27.43 -11.32
N GLU A 126 15.13 26.48 -10.65
CA GLU A 126 13.97 26.79 -9.81
C GLU A 126 14.48 27.47 -8.57
N LYS A 127 13.88 28.62 -8.36
CA LYS A 127 13.82 29.31 -7.09
C LYS A 127 13.70 28.29 -5.97
N ASP A 128 14.46 28.50 -4.91
CA ASP A 128 14.52 27.71 -3.68
C ASP A 128 13.20 26.98 -3.35
N GLY A 129 13.21 25.64 -3.43
CA GLY A 129 12.05 24.83 -3.16
C GLY A 129 12.38 23.33 -3.04
N VAL A 130 11.58 22.58 -2.28
CA VAL A 130 11.67 21.11 -2.19
C VAL A 130 10.74 20.51 -3.23
N ARG A 131 11.29 19.63 -4.07
CA ARG A 131 10.52 18.85 -5.03
C ARG A 131 10.36 17.43 -4.53
N PHE A 132 9.12 16.94 -4.45
CA PHE A 132 8.81 15.56 -4.16
C PHE A 132 8.57 14.81 -5.47
N LEU A 133 9.25 13.69 -5.64
CA LEU A 133 8.97 12.71 -6.69
C LEU A 133 8.27 11.52 -6.05
N LEU A 134 7.17 11.09 -6.64
CA LEU A 134 6.36 10.02 -6.11
C LEU A 134 6.84 8.67 -6.63
N ARG A 135 6.81 7.68 -5.74
CA ARG A 135 6.95 6.26 -6.06
C ARG A 135 5.77 5.49 -5.49
N TYR A 136 5.04 4.80 -6.35
CA TYR A 136 4.03 3.83 -5.95
C TYR A 136 4.62 2.43 -6.03
N SER A 137 4.33 1.59 -5.04
CA SER A 137 4.67 0.17 -5.02
C SER A 137 3.39 -0.61 -4.80
N ILE A 138 2.85 -1.15 -5.89
CA ILE A 138 1.54 -1.78 -5.95
C ILE A 138 1.73 -3.29 -5.91
N PRO A 139 1.06 -4.04 -5.01
CA PRO A 139 1.10 -5.49 -5.02
C PRO A 139 0.39 -6.03 -6.26
N VAL A 140 1.00 -7.05 -6.86
CA VAL A 140 0.43 -7.82 -7.96
C VAL A 140 0.48 -9.28 -7.56
N PHE A 141 -0.66 -9.97 -7.63
CA PHE A 141 -0.78 -11.38 -7.28
C PHE A 141 -1.21 -12.17 -8.50
N VAL A 142 -0.50 -13.25 -8.78
CA VAL A 142 -0.76 -14.14 -9.93
C VAL A 142 -1.17 -15.50 -9.41
N ASN A 143 -2.15 -16.10 -10.05
CA ASN A 143 -2.79 -17.35 -9.60
C ASN A 143 -3.57 -17.17 -8.29
N CYS A 144 -4.15 -15.97 -8.13
CA CYS A 144 -5.02 -15.68 -7.00
C CYS A 144 -6.35 -16.44 -7.13
N LYS A 145 -6.97 -16.72 -6.00
CA LYS A 145 -8.29 -17.37 -5.92
C LYS A 145 -9.28 -16.40 -5.28
N ASP A 146 -10.53 -16.46 -5.71
CA ASP A 146 -11.62 -15.65 -5.13
C ASP A 146 -12.02 -16.10 -3.72
N GLN A 147 -11.37 -17.15 -3.21
CA GLN A 147 -11.62 -17.69 -1.88
C GLN A 147 -10.67 -17.13 -0.86
N GLN A 148 -11.15 -17.00 0.38
CA GLN A 148 -10.28 -16.64 1.51
C GLN A 148 -9.19 -17.70 1.72
N PRO A 149 -7.98 -17.29 2.17
CA PRO A 149 -6.92 -18.23 2.48
C PRO A 149 -7.35 -19.24 3.56
N ASP A 150 -6.86 -20.48 3.44
CA ASP A 150 -7.14 -21.52 4.43
C ASP A 150 -6.45 -21.21 5.76
N LEU A 151 -7.21 -20.68 6.71
CA LEU A 151 -6.72 -20.31 8.04
C LEU A 151 -6.24 -21.48 8.88
N ASN A 152 -6.62 -22.73 8.56
CA ASN A 152 -6.06 -23.92 9.23
C ASN A 152 -4.56 -24.09 8.91
N ARG A 153 -4.08 -23.45 7.86
CA ARG A 153 -2.66 -23.46 7.46
C ARG A 153 -1.93 -22.17 7.86
N VAL A 154 -2.56 -21.33 8.67
CA VAL A 154 -1.99 -20.07 9.16
C VAL A 154 -1.85 -20.14 10.67
N THR A 155 -0.67 -19.76 11.17
CA THR A 155 -0.41 -19.73 12.60
C THR A 155 -0.12 -18.29 13.04
N PHE A 156 -0.82 -17.87 14.08
CA PHE A 156 -0.55 -16.63 14.81
C PHE A 156 0.03 -17.00 16.17
N SER A 157 1.23 -16.57 16.49
CA SER A 157 1.91 -16.86 17.75
C SER A 157 2.64 -15.64 18.28
N ILE A 158 3.05 -15.68 19.57
CA ILE A 158 3.85 -14.64 20.19
C ILE A 158 5.24 -15.19 20.47
N ASP A 159 6.26 -14.63 19.86
CA ASP A 159 7.64 -14.91 20.21
C ASP A 159 8.04 -14.03 21.42
N ARG A 160 8.02 -14.68 22.59
CA ARG A 160 8.33 -14.04 23.89
C ARG A 160 9.84 -13.98 24.15
N LEU A 161 10.64 -14.73 23.37
CA LEU A 161 12.11 -14.71 23.48
C LEU A 161 12.73 -13.57 22.68
N ALA A 162 12.01 -13.05 21.69
CA ALA A 162 12.44 -11.89 20.92
C ALA A 162 12.41 -10.62 21.78
N HIS A 163 13.34 -9.71 21.52
CA HIS A 163 13.43 -8.40 22.15
C HIS A 163 13.47 -7.30 21.07
N PRO A 164 12.35 -6.56 20.84
CA PRO A 164 11.06 -6.63 21.55
C PRO A 164 10.28 -7.94 21.30
N VAL A 165 9.33 -8.25 22.16
CA VAL A 165 8.40 -9.38 21.96
C VAL A 165 7.61 -9.18 20.67
N MET A 166 7.48 -10.21 19.85
CA MET A 166 6.94 -10.13 18.49
C MET A 166 5.63 -10.92 18.33
N LEU A 167 4.69 -10.36 17.58
CA LEU A 167 3.63 -11.15 16.94
C LEU A 167 4.23 -11.80 15.69
N LYS A 168 4.19 -13.12 15.63
CA LYS A 168 4.67 -13.94 14.54
C LYS A 168 3.51 -14.55 13.78
N VAL A 169 3.48 -14.36 12.47
CA VAL A 169 2.45 -14.91 11.59
C VAL A 169 3.14 -15.77 10.53
N ARG A 170 2.83 -17.06 10.53
CA ARG A 170 3.30 -18.03 9.54
C ARG A 170 2.18 -18.42 8.63
N ASN A 171 2.40 -18.29 7.34
CA ASN A 171 1.45 -18.64 6.29
C ASN A 171 1.93 -19.85 5.50
N ASN A 172 1.40 -21.02 5.82
CA ASN A 172 1.64 -22.26 5.06
C ASN A 172 0.52 -22.53 4.03
N SER A 173 -0.34 -21.55 3.75
CA SER A 173 -1.36 -21.65 2.71
C SER A 173 -0.78 -21.36 1.32
N THR A 174 -1.61 -21.45 0.29
CA THR A 174 -1.25 -21.17 -1.10
C THR A 174 -1.54 -19.75 -1.55
N GLN A 175 -2.10 -18.92 -0.66
CA GLN A 175 -2.46 -17.53 -0.94
C GLN A 175 -1.85 -16.59 0.09
N HIS A 176 -1.66 -15.31 -0.29
CA HIS A 176 -1.17 -14.29 0.62
C HIS A 176 -2.21 -13.95 1.70
N LEU A 177 -1.71 -13.40 2.81
CA LEU A 177 -2.51 -12.74 3.82
C LEU A 177 -2.23 -11.24 3.74
N LYS A 178 -3.26 -10.44 3.62
CA LYS A 178 -3.21 -8.99 3.87
C LYS A 178 -3.85 -8.73 5.22
N LEU A 179 -3.06 -8.22 6.16
CA LEU A 179 -3.45 -8.02 7.55
C LEU A 179 -3.70 -6.54 7.80
N SER A 180 -4.89 -6.18 8.27
CA SER A 180 -5.24 -4.79 8.59
C SER A 180 -6.13 -4.69 9.83
N ASP A 181 -6.15 -3.49 10.44
CA ASP A 181 -7.00 -3.14 11.58
C ASP A 181 -6.92 -4.12 12.76
N ILE A 182 -5.69 -4.39 13.21
CA ILE A 182 -5.43 -5.43 14.21
C ILE A 182 -5.59 -4.88 15.62
N THR A 183 -6.40 -5.57 16.41
CA THR A 183 -6.55 -5.37 17.86
C THR A 183 -6.22 -6.66 18.58
N LEU A 184 -5.30 -6.60 19.53
CA LEU A 184 -4.93 -7.71 20.43
C LEU A 184 -5.80 -7.73 21.65
N HIS A 185 -6.09 -8.94 22.18
CA HIS A 185 -6.91 -9.14 23.37
C HIS A 185 -6.17 -10.03 24.38
N ALA A 186 -6.07 -9.54 25.61
CA ALA A 186 -5.44 -10.22 26.76
C ALA A 186 -6.41 -10.16 27.97
N GLY A 187 -7.31 -11.13 28.08
CA GLY A 187 -8.39 -11.11 29.06
C GLY A 187 -9.31 -9.91 28.85
N ALA A 188 -9.43 -9.04 29.86
CA ALA A 188 -10.23 -7.80 29.78
C ALA A 188 -9.49 -6.63 29.10
N GLN A 189 -8.21 -6.79 28.81
CA GLN A 189 -7.41 -5.73 28.16
C GLN A 189 -7.40 -5.93 26.64
N SER A 190 -7.41 -4.80 25.93
CA SER A 190 -7.21 -4.80 24.48
C SER A 190 -6.29 -3.64 24.08
N ALA A 191 -5.51 -3.85 23.01
CA ALA A 191 -4.67 -2.81 22.44
C ALA A 191 -4.69 -2.89 20.91
N GLN A 192 -4.89 -1.75 20.28
CA GLN A 192 -4.78 -1.63 18.83
C GLN A 192 -3.31 -1.71 18.43
N MET A 193 -2.97 -2.69 17.58
CA MET A 193 -1.64 -2.90 17.05
C MET A 193 -1.43 -2.10 15.74
N SER A 194 -2.45 -2.09 14.88
CA SER A 194 -2.44 -1.28 13.67
C SER A 194 -3.83 -0.70 13.37
N LYS A 195 -3.85 0.50 12.83
CA LYS A 195 -5.00 1.10 12.17
C LYS A 195 -4.70 1.15 10.67
N GLY A 196 -5.52 0.45 9.87
CA GLY A 196 -5.23 0.21 8.47
C GLY A 196 -4.21 -0.94 8.28
N LEU A 197 -3.52 -0.95 7.16
CA LEU A 197 -2.61 -2.03 6.75
C LEU A 197 -1.44 -2.20 7.73
N LEU A 198 -1.31 -3.41 8.30
CA LEU A 198 -0.11 -3.84 9.02
C LEU A 198 0.94 -4.37 8.04
N GLY A 199 0.52 -5.21 7.10
CA GLY A 199 1.41 -5.81 6.12
C GLY A 199 0.83 -7.03 5.43
N TYR A 200 1.68 -7.72 4.70
CA TYR A 200 1.38 -8.96 3.99
C TYR A 200 2.22 -10.11 4.52
N VAL A 201 1.66 -11.32 4.49
CA VAL A 201 2.42 -12.56 4.65
C VAL A 201 2.19 -13.40 3.40
N LEU A 202 3.22 -13.55 2.57
CA LEU A 202 3.13 -14.29 1.32
C LEU A 202 2.95 -15.79 1.56
N PRO A 203 2.52 -16.57 0.55
CA PRO A 203 2.47 -18.02 0.66
C PRO A 203 3.81 -18.61 1.10
N GLN A 204 3.77 -19.59 1.97
CA GLN A 204 4.95 -20.30 2.50
C GLN A 204 5.98 -19.38 3.18
N SER A 205 5.51 -18.25 3.74
CA SER A 205 6.36 -17.23 4.35
C SER A 205 5.95 -16.95 5.81
N GLU A 206 6.81 -16.19 6.48
CA GLU A 206 6.63 -15.79 7.86
C GLU A 206 7.00 -14.33 8.03
N LYS A 207 6.23 -13.61 8.83
CA LYS A 207 6.48 -12.20 9.19
C LYS A 207 6.27 -11.98 10.67
N GLU A 208 7.01 -11.02 11.19
CA GLU A 208 6.98 -10.65 12.60
C GLU A 208 6.83 -9.14 12.76
N TRP A 209 6.08 -8.74 13.80
CA TRP A 209 5.90 -7.34 14.16
C TRP A 209 5.99 -7.16 15.67
N PRO A 210 6.58 -6.06 16.17
CA PRO A 210 6.68 -5.80 17.59
C PRO A 210 5.30 -5.63 18.21
N LEU A 211 5.09 -6.27 19.35
CA LEU A 211 3.85 -6.14 20.12
C LEU A 211 3.76 -4.78 20.84
N PRO A 212 2.56 -4.20 20.98
CA PRO A 212 2.33 -3.12 21.90
C PRO A 212 2.67 -3.52 23.33
N LYS A 213 3.12 -2.54 24.14
CA LYS A 213 3.43 -2.76 25.56
C LYS A 213 2.21 -3.33 26.31
N GLY A 214 2.44 -4.32 27.15
CA GLY A 214 1.39 -4.96 27.96
C GLY A 214 0.61 -6.07 27.26
N MET A 215 0.89 -6.39 25.98
CA MET A 215 0.17 -7.41 25.19
C MET A 215 0.93 -8.72 25.05
N THR A 216 1.96 -8.99 25.86
CA THR A 216 2.75 -10.23 25.83
C THR A 216 1.92 -11.48 26.17
N ASN A 217 0.80 -11.32 26.86
CA ASN A 217 -0.12 -12.38 27.26
C ASN A 217 -1.41 -12.37 26.42
N ALA A 218 -1.41 -11.72 25.25
CA ALA A 218 -2.56 -11.76 24.37
C ALA A 218 -2.86 -13.21 23.96
N SER A 219 -4.14 -13.58 24.02
CA SER A 219 -4.64 -14.91 23.65
C SER A 219 -5.41 -14.95 22.34
N SER A 220 -5.83 -13.77 21.86
CA SER A 220 -6.50 -13.64 20.56
C SER A 220 -6.25 -12.27 19.95
N LEU A 221 -6.57 -12.16 18.67
CA LEU A 221 -6.56 -10.90 17.96
C LEU A 221 -7.78 -10.81 17.03
N SER A 222 -8.27 -9.59 16.84
CA SER A 222 -9.27 -9.26 15.82
C SER A 222 -8.61 -8.52 14.69
N LEU A 223 -8.93 -8.85 13.42
CA LEU A 223 -8.34 -8.22 12.25
C LEU A 223 -9.29 -8.25 11.05
N ASN A 224 -9.02 -7.40 10.07
CA ASN A 224 -9.54 -7.55 8.71
C ASN A 224 -8.50 -8.30 7.87
N LEU A 225 -8.95 -9.35 7.19
CA LEU A 225 -8.13 -10.22 6.36
C LEU A 225 -8.52 -10.09 4.89
N ASN A 226 -7.54 -9.84 4.00
CA ASN A 226 -7.72 -9.80 2.54
C ASN A 226 -8.88 -8.93 2.08
N ASP A 227 -8.94 -7.67 2.57
CA ASP A 227 -9.98 -6.67 2.26
C ASP A 227 -11.42 -7.10 2.62
N ASN A 228 -11.56 -8.16 3.42
CA ASN A 228 -12.86 -8.52 3.95
C ASN A 228 -13.30 -7.45 4.97
N GLU A 229 -14.47 -6.86 4.76
CA GLU A 229 -15.02 -5.86 5.68
C GLU A 229 -15.41 -6.45 7.04
N LYS A 230 -15.65 -7.77 7.07
CA LYS A 230 -16.00 -8.47 8.32
C LYS A 230 -14.75 -8.80 9.10
N GLN A 231 -14.61 -8.18 10.26
CA GLN A 231 -13.54 -8.47 11.19
C GLN A 231 -13.61 -9.93 11.68
N GLN A 232 -12.47 -10.59 11.71
CA GLN A 232 -12.34 -11.96 12.19
C GLN A 232 -11.58 -11.96 13.52
N THR A 233 -11.95 -12.86 14.42
CA THR A 233 -11.22 -13.11 15.67
C THR A 233 -10.46 -14.43 15.55
N ILE A 234 -9.16 -14.36 15.80
CA ILE A 234 -8.23 -15.48 15.67
C ILE A 234 -7.57 -15.74 17.01
N THR A 235 -7.50 -16.99 17.41
CA THR A 235 -6.76 -17.42 18.61
C THR A 235 -5.26 -17.41 18.32
N ILE A 236 -4.49 -16.87 19.25
CA ILE A 236 -3.03 -16.90 19.22
C ILE A 236 -2.57 -18.24 19.83
N THR A 237 -1.78 -18.96 19.06
CA THR A 237 -1.18 -20.23 19.51
C THR A 237 -0.10 -19.93 20.57
N PRO A 238 -0.03 -20.72 21.66
CA PRO A 238 0.95 -20.55 22.73
C PRO A 238 2.40 -20.62 22.26
#